data_5f18b2009d43193952ae01a8f3028f33
#
_entry.id   5f18b2009d43193952ae01a8f3028f33
#
_cell.length_a   1.000
_cell.length_b   1.000
_cell.length_c   1.000
_cell.angle_alpha   90.00
_cell.angle_beta   90.00
_cell.angle_gamma   90.00
#
_symmetry.space_group_name_H-M   'P 1'
#
loop_
_entity.id
_entity.type
_entity.pdbx_description
1 polymer ?
#
loop_
_entity_poly.entity_id
_entity_poly.type
_entity_poly.pdbx_seq_one_letter_code
_entity_poly.pdbx_strand_id
1 'polypeptide(L)'
;MPTHPLVFHSSPDQTIAWRDGSPVTVRAFVADVARVAAALPAGGHVFNVCRDRYRFAVSLCAALVVGKISLLPSTHTPEMVRQLASFAPDAFCLHDAPDCTIDLPRFAYPDAAPGELAGDAPFAVPQIDAARIMAYVFTSGSTGAPVPHRKTWGFLVGCVRAAADRLGLLDGRAATLIGTVPAQHMYGFESTVLLALIGGLAFSNRQPFYPGDIRDELDAIPQPRVLVTSPIHLRALLSAGHALPRAALVLSATAPLSEKLACXAEAALXAPLVEIYGSTETGQIATRRTSQGAAWELFPDIRLDARDARDDSAGDDSGPTVWVSGGHVEAPVPMGDALELLGDGRFLLHGRKADLVNIAGKRTSLAYLNHQLNAIPQVVDGVFFMPDEAAPAHGDTALEPVTRLVALVVAPTLAAADLQRALRERIDPAFMPRPLVFVDALPRNETGKLPRDVLAALVAHHARATAATATTVVPPAERDPAGPPALAFTIAADHPALPGHFPGHPVVPGVVLLDHAIHTIGAALNRPLHAWRLGSAKFLSPVAPGEPLALAYDTAASGAIRFTVRAGSREVATGVLSAPPAAQDGAQP
;
A
#
# COMPACT_ATOMS: atom_id res chain seq x y z
N MET A 1 14.34 1.36 35.23
CA MET A 1 14.50 0.92 33.84
C MET A 1 14.66 2.14 32.94
N PRO A 2 15.33 2.05 31.77
CA PRO A 2 15.48 3.22 30.90
C PRO A 2 14.11 3.67 30.38
N THR A 3 13.93 4.99 30.28
CA THR A 3 12.72 5.59 29.72
C THR A 3 13.09 6.44 28.51
N HIS A 4 12.14 6.64 27.62
CA HIS A 4 12.26 7.56 26.50
C HIS A 4 11.03 8.48 26.46
N PRO A 5 11.18 9.72 26.02
CA PRO A 5 10.02 10.59 25.87
C PRO A 5 9.07 10.07 24.78
N LEU A 6 7.79 10.40 24.91
CA LEU A 6 6.77 10.05 23.91
C LEU A 6 7.03 10.72 22.56
N VAL A 7 7.55 11.96 22.58
CA VAL A 7 7.93 12.73 21.40
C VAL A 7 9.30 13.38 21.64
N PHE A 8 10.10 13.50 20.57
CA PHE A 8 11.50 13.93 20.63
C PHE A 8 11.70 15.38 20.12
N HIS A 9 10.64 16.14 20.03
CA HIS A 9 10.68 17.54 19.60
C HIS A 9 11.34 18.42 20.64
N SER A 10 12.05 19.47 20.19
CA SER A 10 12.84 20.34 21.06
C SER A 10 12.00 21.46 21.71
N SER A 11 10.77 21.71 21.23
CA SER A 11 9.93 22.79 21.71
C SER A 11 8.45 22.39 21.69
N PRO A 12 7.66 22.80 22.69
CA PRO A 12 6.21 22.58 22.67
C PRO A 12 5.48 23.31 21.54
N ASP A 13 6.09 24.34 20.99
CA ASP A 13 5.47 25.15 19.93
C ASP A 13 5.88 24.70 18.52
N GLN A 14 6.78 23.70 18.42
CA GLN A 14 7.18 23.09 17.16
C GLN A 14 5.99 22.36 16.52
N THR A 15 5.89 22.42 15.19
CA THR A 15 4.85 21.70 14.45
C THR A 15 5.17 20.20 14.44
N ILE A 16 4.20 19.38 14.85
CA ILE A 16 4.29 17.91 14.85
C ILE A 16 3.39 17.28 13.78
N ALA A 17 2.36 18.01 13.36
CA ALA A 17 1.45 17.50 12.33
C ALA A 17 0.84 18.65 11.52
N TRP A 18 0.37 18.32 10.33
CA TRP A 18 -0.47 19.18 9.50
C TRP A 18 -1.83 18.52 9.34
N ARG A 19 -2.89 19.21 9.73
CA ARG A 19 -4.27 18.73 9.60
C ARG A 19 -5.01 19.66 8.63
N ASP A 20 -5.25 19.15 7.43
CA ASP A 20 -6.00 19.89 6.40
C ASP A 20 -5.43 21.30 6.16
N GLY A 21 -4.11 21.34 6.04
CA GLY A 21 -3.39 22.60 5.77
C GLY A 21 -3.08 23.47 7.00
N SER A 22 -3.51 23.05 8.20
CA SER A 22 -3.26 23.80 9.43
C SER A 22 -2.21 23.08 10.31
N PRO A 23 -1.21 23.78 10.82
CA PRO A 23 -0.20 23.17 11.69
C PRO A 23 -0.76 22.86 13.08
N VAL A 24 -0.33 21.73 13.64
CA VAL A 24 -0.63 21.32 15.02
C VAL A 24 0.69 21.34 15.78
N THR A 25 0.72 22.01 16.93
CA THR A 25 1.93 22.07 17.78
C THR A 25 2.08 20.79 18.61
N VAL A 26 3.30 20.55 19.08
CA VAL A 26 3.60 19.46 20.03
C VAL A 26 2.71 19.59 21.28
N ARG A 27 2.54 20.83 21.78
CA ARG A 27 1.67 21.09 22.94
C ARG A 27 0.24 20.59 22.69
N ALA A 28 -0.33 20.94 21.54
CA ALA A 28 -1.69 20.55 21.17
C ALA A 28 -1.79 19.02 20.99
N PHE A 29 -0.80 18.42 20.35
CA PHE A 29 -0.75 16.96 20.15
C PHE A 29 -0.71 16.20 21.50
N VAL A 30 0.17 16.62 22.42
CA VAL A 30 0.30 15.97 23.73
C VAL A 30 -0.99 16.17 24.55
N ALA A 31 -1.65 17.32 24.44
CA ALA A 31 -2.95 17.56 25.08
C ALA A 31 -4.03 16.62 24.53
N ASP A 32 -4.07 16.44 23.20
CA ASP A 32 -4.98 15.47 22.55
C ASP A 32 -4.70 14.04 23.01
N VAL A 33 -3.42 13.67 23.12
CA VAL A 33 -3.03 12.34 23.63
C VAL A 33 -3.58 12.14 25.06
N ALA A 34 -3.41 13.11 25.92
CA ALA A 34 -3.89 13.04 27.31
C ALA A 34 -5.41 12.92 27.36
N ARG A 35 -6.11 13.72 26.55
CA ARG A 35 -7.57 13.73 26.46
C ARG A 35 -8.12 12.36 25.99
N VAL A 36 -7.55 11.83 24.92
CA VAL A 36 -7.95 10.51 24.37
C VAL A 36 -7.61 9.41 25.37
N ALA A 37 -6.41 9.45 25.98
CA ALA A 37 -5.98 8.46 26.99
C ALA A 37 -6.97 8.38 28.15
N ALA A 38 -7.49 9.52 28.63
CA ALA A 38 -8.47 9.58 29.71
C ALA A 38 -9.83 8.99 29.30
N ALA A 39 -10.14 8.98 28.00
CA ALA A 39 -11.44 8.52 27.48
C ALA A 39 -11.44 7.04 27.06
N LEU A 40 -10.27 6.41 26.93
CA LEU A 40 -10.19 5.03 26.41
C LEU A 40 -10.97 4.05 27.31
N PRO A 41 -11.77 3.14 26.72
CA PRO A 41 -12.54 2.18 27.51
C PRO A 41 -11.64 1.13 28.17
N ALA A 42 -12.25 0.30 29.02
CA ALA A 42 -11.59 -0.86 29.62
C ALA A 42 -11.12 -1.82 28.51
N GLY A 43 -10.15 -2.68 28.84
CA GLY A 43 -9.51 -3.57 27.88
C GLY A 43 -8.07 -3.17 27.66
N GLY A 44 -7.18 -4.14 27.58
CA GLY A 44 -5.75 -3.91 27.44
C GLY A 44 -5.25 -3.82 26.01
N HIS A 45 -6.11 -4.11 25.03
CA HIS A 45 -5.71 -4.18 23.63
C HIS A 45 -6.58 -3.28 22.74
N VAL A 46 -5.96 -2.54 21.83
CA VAL A 46 -6.65 -1.57 20.96
C VAL A 46 -6.42 -1.93 19.50
N PHE A 47 -7.50 -2.22 18.77
CA PHE A 47 -7.46 -2.33 17.33
C PHE A 47 -7.77 -0.96 16.75
N ASN A 48 -6.72 -0.20 16.38
CA ASN A 48 -6.82 1.18 15.90
C ASN A 48 -7.01 1.19 14.39
N VAL A 49 -8.23 1.50 13.94
CA VAL A 49 -8.59 1.56 12.52
C VAL A 49 -8.88 2.99 12.06
N CYS A 50 -8.40 3.99 12.77
CA CYS A 50 -8.55 5.39 12.35
C CYS A 50 -7.91 5.58 10.96
N ARG A 51 -8.65 6.22 10.07
CA ARG A 51 -8.22 6.51 8.70
C ARG A 51 -7.38 7.78 8.65
N ASP A 52 -7.74 8.78 9.46
CA ASP A 52 -6.97 10.02 9.61
C ASP A 52 -5.68 9.71 10.38
N ARG A 53 -4.52 10.00 9.77
CA ARG A 53 -3.21 9.65 10.37
C ARG A 53 -2.98 10.39 11.68
N TYR A 54 -3.51 11.59 11.85
CA TYR A 54 -3.39 12.33 13.11
C TYR A 54 -4.16 11.61 14.22
N ARG A 55 -5.42 11.25 13.95
CA ARG A 55 -6.23 10.50 14.93
C ARG A 55 -5.61 9.14 15.23
N PHE A 56 -5.06 8.48 14.21
CA PHE A 56 -4.32 7.22 14.40
C PHE A 56 -3.13 7.42 15.34
N ALA A 57 -2.31 8.45 15.11
CA ALA A 57 -1.09 8.73 15.91
C ALA A 57 -1.45 9.11 17.35
N VAL A 58 -2.46 9.95 17.56
CA VAL A 58 -2.95 10.33 18.89
C VAL A 58 -3.43 9.09 19.64
N SER A 59 -4.25 8.26 18.99
CA SER A 59 -4.82 7.04 19.59
C SER A 59 -3.73 6.03 19.97
N LEU A 60 -2.74 5.87 19.11
CA LEU A 60 -1.58 5.00 19.33
C LEU A 60 -0.79 5.46 20.56
N CYS A 61 -0.52 6.77 20.65
CA CYS A 61 0.20 7.36 21.79
C CYS A 61 -0.64 7.29 23.07
N ALA A 62 -1.95 7.55 22.99
CA ALA A 62 -2.86 7.47 24.14
C ALA A 62 -2.88 6.07 24.74
N ALA A 63 -2.97 5.05 23.87
CA ALA A 63 -2.91 3.65 24.30
C ALA A 63 -1.58 3.36 25.02
N LEU A 64 -0.47 3.78 24.43
CA LEU A 64 0.88 3.56 25.00
C LEU A 64 1.02 4.22 26.38
N VAL A 65 0.54 5.45 26.52
CA VAL A 65 0.65 6.21 27.78
C VAL A 65 -0.08 5.50 28.93
N VAL A 66 -1.27 4.92 28.68
CA VAL A 66 -2.03 4.21 29.71
C VAL A 66 -1.73 2.71 29.77
N GLY A 67 -0.70 2.24 29.05
CA GLY A 67 -0.26 0.84 29.13
C GLY A 67 -1.11 -0.14 28.33
N LYS A 68 -1.91 0.32 27.37
CA LYS A 68 -2.64 -0.56 26.46
C LYS A 68 -1.77 -0.85 25.23
N ILE A 69 -2.01 -1.99 24.59
CA ILE A 69 -1.22 -2.48 23.47
C ILE A 69 -2.03 -2.35 22.18
N SER A 70 -1.45 -1.72 21.16
CA SER A 70 -2.09 -1.61 19.85
C SER A 70 -1.92 -2.89 19.04
N LEU A 71 -2.99 -3.33 18.38
CA LEU A 71 -2.97 -4.48 17.48
C LEU A 71 -2.93 -3.94 16.05
N LEU A 72 -1.87 -4.30 15.32
CA LEU A 72 -1.63 -3.82 13.95
C LEU A 72 -1.58 -5.02 13.00
N PRO A 73 -2.74 -5.56 12.61
CA PRO A 73 -2.77 -6.67 11.64
C PRO A 73 -2.51 -6.17 10.22
N SER A 74 -2.13 -7.09 9.34
CA SER A 74 -1.85 -6.78 7.94
C SER A 74 -3.12 -6.47 7.13
N THR A 75 -4.30 -6.83 7.64
CA THR A 75 -5.59 -6.64 6.95
C THR A 75 -6.71 -6.55 7.99
N HIS A 76 -7.88 -6.05 7.56
CA HIS A 76 -9.06 -5.87 8.42
C HIS A 76 -10.23 -6.79 8.01
N THR A 77 -9.94 -7.93 7.38
CA THR A 77 -10.97 -8.87 6.97
C THR A 77 -11.72 -9.45 8.18
N PRO A 78 -12.99 -9.86 8.04
CA PRO A 78 -13.72 -10.49 9.14
C PRO A 78 -12.97 -11.66 9.78
N GLU A 79 -12.27 -12.47 8.99
CA GLU A 79 -11.46 -13.58 9.52
C GLU A 79 -10.32 -13.07 10.41
N MET A 80 -9.61 -12.03 9.96
CA MET A 80 -8.53 -11.45 10.77
C MET A 80 -9.08 -10.88 12.09
N VAL A 81 -10.25 -10.22 12.05
CA VAL A 81 -10.89 -9.67 13.25
C VAL A 81 -11.24 -10.81 14.24
N ARG A 82 -11.76 -11.94 13.76
CA ARG A 82 -12.01 -13.12 14.61
C ARG A 82 -10.73 -13.64 15.25
N GLN A 83 -9.63 -13.69 14.48
CA GLN A 83 -8.33 -14.13 15.00
C GLN A 83 -7.78 -13.16 16.03
N LEU A 84 -7.94 -11.85 15.82
CA LEU A 84 -7.57 -10.83 16.83
C LEU A 84 -8.39 -10.98 18.11
N ALA A 85 -9.70 -11.21 18.00
CA ALA A 85 -10.57 -11.41 19.15
C ALA A 85 -10.16 -12.66 19.95
N SER A 86 -9.71 -13.70 19.26
CA SER A 86 -9.18 -14.92 19.89
C SER A 86 -7.83 -14.67 20.57
N PHE A 87 -6.95 -13.90 19.93
CA PHE A 87 -5.62 -13.54 20.48
C PHE A 87 -5.74 -12.63 21.69
N ALA A 88 -6.64 -11.63 21.63
CA ALA A 88 -6.83 -10.62 22.67
C ALA A 88 -8.34 -10.44 22.92
N PRO A 89 -8.94 -11.30 23.80
CA PRO A 89 -10.40 -11.25 24.04
C PRO A 89 -10.91 -9.95 24.64
N ASP A 90 -10.01 -9.13 25.20
CA ASP A 90 -10.33 -7.82 25.77
C ASP A 90 -10.15 -6.67 24.76
N ALA A 91 -9.90 -6.98 23.48
CA ALA A 91 -9.66 -5.95 22.47
C ALA A 91 -10.94 -5.17 22.15
N PHE A 92 -10.76 -3.87 21.91
CA PHE A 92 -11.80 -3.01 21.36
C PHE A 92 -11.29 -2.31 20.10
N CYS A 93 -12.22 -1.93 19.23
CA CYS A 93 -11.92 -1.22 17.98
C CYS A 93 -12.05 0.29 18.18
N LEU A 94 -10.95 1.02 17.99
CA LEU A 94 -10.96 2.48 18.00
C LEU A 94 -11.01 2.96 16.55
N HIS A 95 -12.02 3.78 16.22
CA HIS A 95 -12.29 4.19 14.84
C HIS A 95 -12.70 5.66 14.76
N ASP A 96 -12.54 6.24 13.56
CA ASP A 96 -12.95 7.62 13.26
C ASP A 96 -14.00 7.70 12.13
N ALA A 97 -14.57 6.56 11.76
CA ALA A 97 -15.57 6.47 10.70
C ALA A 97 -16.94 6.10 11.27
N PRO A 98 -18.01 6.86 10.95
CA PRO A 98 -19.35 6.59 11.51
C PRO A 98 -19.92 5.25 11.05
N ASP A 99 -19.41 4.70 9.97
CA ASP A 99 -19.85 3.45 9.34
C ASP A 99 -18.94 2.26 9.68
N CYS A 100 -18.19 2.33 10.76
CA CYS A 100 -17.29 1.24 11.16
C CYS A 100 -18.07 -0.06 11.39
N THR A 101 -17.68 -1.13 10.68
CA THR A 101 -18.33 -2.44 10.72
C THR A 101 -17.49 -3.52 11.41
N ILE A 102 -16.39 -3.14 12.05
CA ILE A 102 -15.52 -4.09 12.74
C ILE A 102 -16.29 -4.76 13.89
N ASP A 103 -16.25 -6.09 13.93
CA ASP A 103 -16.99 -6.90 14.90
C ASP A 103 -16.17 -7.08 16.20
N LEU A 104 -15.96 -5.95 16.89
CA LEU A 104 -15.37 -5.83 18.23
C LEU A 104 -16.16 -4.73 18.96
N PRO A 105 -16.09 -4.64 20.29
CA PRO A 105 -16.61 -3.45 20.97
C PRO A 105 -16.01 -2.19 20.35
N ARG A 106 -16.86 -1.26 19.90
CA ARG A 106 -16.42 -0.10 19.12
C ARG A 106 -16.36 1.14 19.99
N PHE A 107 -15.31 1.92 19.79
CA PHE A 107 -15.08 3.19 20.46
C PHE A 107 -14.74 4.24 19.40
N ALA A 108 -15.62 5.22 19.23
CA ALA A 108 -15.40 6.31 18.28
C ALA A 108 -14.35 7.27 18.84
N TYR A 109 -13.44 7.72 17.98
CA TYR A 109 -12.43 8.71 18.37
C TYR A 109 -13.14 9.95 18.97
N PRO A 110 -12.79 10.33 20.21
CA PRO A 110 -13.45 11.48 20.85
C PRO A 110 -12.81 12.79 20.35
N ASP A 111 -13.42 13.43 19.37
CA ASP A 111 -12.93 14.74 18.91
C ASP A 111 -13.06 15.79 20.03
N ALA A 112 -12.11 16.72 20.07
CA ALA A 112 -12.14 17.82 21.05
C ALA A 112 -13.29 18.79 20.76
N ALA A 113 -13.96 19.24 21.80
CA ALA A 113 -14.92 20.32 21.68
C ALA A 113 -14.22 21.64 21.31
N PRO A 114 -14.89 22.54 20.60
CA PRO A 114 -14.29 23.85 20.29
C PRO A 114 -13.82 24.56 21.56
N GLY A 115 -12.53 24.93 21.60
CA GLY A 115 -11.91 25.62 22.73
C GLY A 115 -11.36 24.72 23.84
N GLU A 116 -11.62 23.42 23.79
CA GLU A 116 -11.19 22.47 24.85
C GLU A 116 -9.66 22.33 24.94
N LEU A 117 -8.96 22.58 23.85
CA LEU A 117 -7.50 22.41 23.78
C LEU A 117 -6.72 23.63 24.28
N ALA A 118 -7.38 24.68 24.72
CA ALA A 118 -6.76 25.92 25.16
C ALA A 118 -6.52 26.02 26.66
N GLY A 119 -6.34 24.88 27.33
CA GLY A 119 -6.12 24.85 28.78
C GLY A 119 -4.73 25.32 29.21
N ASP A 120 -4.67 25.98 30.37
CA ASP A 120 -3.43 26.46 31.02
C ASP A 120 -2.66 25.31 31.73
N ALA A 121 -2.95 24.06 31.42
CA ALA A 121 -2.26 22.92 32.03
C ALA A 121 -0.75 22.97 31.74
N PRO A 122 0.10 22.67 32.73
CA PRO A 122 1.54 22.63 32.51
C PRO A 122 1.90 21.61 31.43
N PHE A 123 2.73 22.03 30.48
CA PHE A 123 3.20 21.14 29.41
C PHE A 123 4.27 20.18 29.94
N ALA A 124 4.05 18.89 29.73
CA ALA A 124 5.05 17.86 30.04
C ALA A 124 4.92 16.70 29.05
N VAL A 125 6.04 16.30 28.49
CA VAL A 125 6.07 15.12 27.58
C VAL A 125 6.11 13.86 28.43
N PRO A 126 5.16 12.92 28.27
CA PRO A 126 5.20 11.66 29.02
C PRO A 126 6.50 10.89 28.77
N GLN A 127 7.04 10.31 29.86
CA GLN A 127 8.21 9.42 29.79
C GLN A 127 7.70 7.98 29.82
N ILE A 128 8.13 7.19 28.86
CA ILE A 128 7.62 5.82 28.64
C ILE A 128 8.76 4.83 28.93
N ASP A 129 8.50 3.81 29.74
CA ASP A 129 9.44 2.73 29.99
C ASP A 129 9.82 2.05 28.66
N ALA A 130 11.11 1.88 28.42
CA ALA A 130 11.60 1.24 27.20
C ALA A 130 11.07 -0.19 27.00
N ALA A 131 10.79 -0.90 28.10
CA ALA A 131 10.26 -2.27 28.02
C ALA A 131 8.75 -2.33 27.74
N ARG A 132 8.05 -1.17 27.78
CA ARG A 132 6.60 -1.14 27.53
C ARG A 132 6.31 -1.56 26.10
N ILE A 133 5.36 -2.50 25.96
CA ILE A 133 4.91 -2.97 24.62
C ILE A 133 3.97 -1.91 24.06
N MET A 134 4.33 -1.35 22.91
CA MET A 134 3.51 -0.39 22.18
C MET A 134 2.50 -1.10 21.28
N ALA A 135 2.97 -2.17 20.61
CA ALA A 135 2.14 -2.83 19.59
C ALA A 135 2.54 -4.30 19.40
N TYR A 136 1.57 -5.08 18.95
CA TYR A 136 1.80 -6.32 18.22
C TYR A 136 1.54 -6.05 16.74
N VAL A 137 2.56 -6.22 15.92
CA VAL A 137 2.43 -6.17 14.45
C VAL A 137 2.34 -7.60 13.95
N PHE A 138 1.34 -7.88 13.13
CA PHE A 138 1.06 -9.26 12.70
C PHE A 138 1.54 -9.52 11.29
N THR A 139 2.17 -10.67 11.07
CA THR A 139 2.49 -11.18 9.74
C THR A 139 1.64 -12.40 9.45
N SER A 140 1.45 -12.72 8.15
CA SER A 140 0.74 -13.92 7.74
C SER A 140 1.58 -15.17 8.05
N GLY A 141 1.10 -16.01 8.94
CA GLY A 141 1.75 -17.29 9.22
C GLY A 141 1.51 -18.29 8.10
N SER A 142 2.45 -19.21 7.89
CA SER A 142 2.32 -20.29 6.89
C SER A 142 1.15 -21.24 7.20
N THR A 143 0.76 -21.32 8.47
CA THR A 143 -0.36 -22.15 8.93
C THR A 143 -1.73 -21.45 8.82
N GLY A 144 -1.76 -20.23 8.30
CA GLY A 144 -3.00 -19.44 8.19
C GLY A 144 -3.32 -18.58 9.42
N ALA A 145 -2.68 -18.85 10.56
CA ALA A 145 -2.84 -18.02 11.75
C ALA A 145 -1.86 -16.83 11.71
N PRO A 146 -2.29 -15.62 12.10
CA PRO A 146 -1.38 -14.48 12.12
C PRO A 146 -0.34 -14.64 13.23
N VAL A 147 0.90 -14.27 12.92
CA VAL A 147 2.02 -14.32 13.87
C VAL A 147 2.21 -12.94 14.50
N PRO A 148 2.02 -12.78 15.82
CA PRO A 148 2.22 -11.50 16.48
C PRO A 148 3.72 -11.23 16.72
N HIS A 149 4.18 -10.04 16.36
CA HIS A 149 5.54 -9.57 16.62
C HIS A 149 5.48 -8.43 17.63
N ARG A 150 6.00 -8.68 18.81
CA ARG A 150 6.00 -7.72 19.92
C ARG A 150 6.93 -6.55 19.60
N LYS A 151 6.44 -5.31 19.78
CA LYS A 151 7.21 -4.09 19.58
C LYS A 151 7.25 -3.29 20.87
N THR A 152 8.40 -3.28 21.53
CA THR A 152 8.61 -2.47 22.72
C THR A 152 8.94 -1.03 22.33
N TRP A 153 8.68 -0.09 23.22
CA TRP A 153 9.01 1.32 22.96
C TRP A 153 10.51 1.51 22.72
N GLY A 154 11.35 0.84 23.52
CA GLY A 154 12.82 0.90 23.36
C GLY A 154 13.28 0.40 22.00
N PHE A 155 12.72 -0.73 21.52
CA PHE A 155 13.02 -1.25 20.17
C PHE A 155 12.66 -0.21 19.12
N LEU A 156 11.48 0.38 19.20
CA LEU A 156 10.98 1.34 18.20
C LEU A 156 11.81 2.62 18.22
N VAL A 157 12.14 3.13 19.41
CA VAL A 157 12.99 4.33 19.53
C VAL A 157 14.37 4.06 18.93
N GLY A 158 14.99 2.92 19.26
CA GLY A 158 16.30 2.55 18.71
C GLY A 158 16.29 2.45 17.19
N CYS A 159 15.31 1.74 16.66
CA CYS A 159 15.14 1.53 15.22
C CYS A 159 14.94 2.85 14.47
N VAL A 160 13.98 3.66 14.92
CA VAL A 160 13.59 4.89 14.22
C VAL A 160 14.67 5.97 14.37
N ARG A 161 15.36 6.06 15.53
CA ARG A 161 16.47 6.99 15.69
C ARG A 161 17.62 6.65 14.73
N ALA A 162 17.94 5.36 14.60
CA ALA A 162 18.98 4.91 13.66
C ALA A 162 18.60 5.25 12.22
N ALA A 163 17.33 5.05 11.86
CA ALA A 163 16.81 5.40 10.53
C ALA A 163 16.87 6.92 10.30
N ALA A 164 16.40 7.71 11.26
CA ALA A 164 16.39 9.18 11.14
C ALA A 164 17.81 9.74 10.97
N ASP A 165 18.77 9.19 11.72
CA ASP A 165 20.17 9.57 11.60
C ASP A 165 20.73 9.23 10.22
N ARG A 166 20.51 7.98 9.75
CA ARG A 166 20.96 7.51 8.43
C ARG A 166 20.38 8.35 7.30
N LEU A 167 19.15 8.84 7.45
CA LEU A 167 18.46 9.65 6.45
C LEU A 167 18.79 11.15 6.53
N GLY A 168 19.63 11.56 7.50
CA GLY A 168 20.00 12.96 7.71
C GLY A 168 18.85 13.82 8.21
N LEU A 169 17.89 13.22 8.92
CA LEU A 169 16.67 13.92 9.38
C LEU A 169 16.78 14.42 10.82
N LEU A 170 17.94 14.26 11.47
CA LEU A 170 18.20 14.75 12.82
C LEU A 170 18.99 16.08 12.84
N ASP A 171 19.05 16.76 11.71
CA ASP A 171 19.82 18.00 11.53
C ASP A 171 19.11 19.26 12.08
N GLY A 172 17.95 19.11 12.69
CA GLY A 172 17.16 20.19 13.27
C GLY A 172 16.22 20.90 12.30
N ARG A 173 16.23 20.53 11.02
CA ARG A 173 15.28 21.08 10.06
C ARG A 173 13.94 20.35 10.18
N ALA A 174 12.88 21.12 10.40
CA ALA A 174 11.53 20.60 10.65
C ALA A 174 10.88 20.10 9.34
N ALA A 175 11.27 18.90 8.89
CA ALA A 175 10.67 18.28 7.70
C ALA A 175 9.29 17.72 8.00
N THR A 176 8.41 17.69 7.00
CA THR A 176 7.08 17.08 7.10
C THR A 176 7.00 15.83 6.24
N LEU A 177 6.55 14.74 6.86
CA LEU A 177 6.38 13.44 6.20
C LEU A 177 5.00 13.37 5.54
N ILE A 178 4.97 13.06 4.25
CA ILE A 178 3.74 12.82 3.48
C ILE A 178 3.73 11.34 3.11
N GLY A 179 2.78 10.58 3.65
CA GLY A 179 2.76 9.12 3.46
C GLY A 179 1.66 8.66 2.53
N THR A 180 2.02 7.97 1.43
CA THR A 180 1.05 7.27 0.58
C THR A 180 0.73 5.88 1.12
N VAL A 181 1.50 5.41 2.10
CA VAL A 181 1.40 4.08 2.69
C VAL A 181 0.57 4.11 3.97
N PRO A 182 -0.20 3.04 4.27
CA PRO A 182 -1.01 3.00 5.49
C PRO A 182 -0.15 3.01 6.76
N ALA A 183 -0.58 3.79 7.75
CA ALA A 183 0.11 3.89 9.05
C ALA A 183 0.00 2.60 9.87
N GLN A 184 -0.94 1.71 9.54
CA GLN A 184 -1.18 0.45 10.25
C GLN A 184 -0.18 -0.64 9.87
N HIS A 185 0.52 -0.51 8.74
CA HIS A 185 1.53 -1.48 8.30
C HIS A 185 2.92 -1.08 8.79
N MET A 186 3.78 -2.06 9.07
CA MET A 186 5.08 -1.82 9.71
C MET A 186 5.87 -0.68 9.05
N TYR A 187 5.99 -0.67 7.72
CA TYR A 187 6.72 0.40 7.02
C TYR A 187 6.08 1.78 7.24
N GLY A 188 4.76 1.89 7.05
CA GLY A 188 4.05 3.16 7.28
C GLY A 188 4.07 3.57 8.75
N PHE A 189 3.91 2.62 9.66
CA PHE A 189 3.97 2.82 11.10
C PHE A 189 5.32 3.46 11.50
N GLU A 190 6.43 2.85 11.06
CA GLU A 190 7.77 3.35 11.36
C GLU A 190 8.09 4.66 10.63
N SER A 191 7.78 4.75 9.33
CA SER A 191 8.32 5.82 8.46
C SER A 191 7.39 7.03 8.33
N THR A 192 6.13 6.97 8.78
CA THR A 192 5.24 8.14 8.77
C THR A 192 4.93 8.64 10.17
N VAL A 193 4.49 7.76 11.08
CA VAL A 193 4.09 8.16 12.43
C VAL A 193 5.30 8.21 13.37
N LEU A 194 5.98 7.08 13.54
CA LEU A 194 7.08 7.02 14.52
C LEU A 194 8.27 7.89 14.10
N LEU A 195 8.55 7.98 12.81
CA LEU A 195 9.64 8.84 12.32
C LEU A 195 9.37 10.32 12.65
N ALA A 196 8.10 10.75 12.62
CA ALA A 196 7.75 12.11 13.06
C ALA A 196 7.93 12.27 14.57
N LEU A 197 7.35 11.37 15.36
CA LEU A 197 7.36 11.46 16.83
C LEU A 197 8.78 11.34 17.39
N ILE A 198 9.56 10.38 16.90
CA ILE A 198 10.88 10.04 17.44
C ILE A 198 12.00 10.86 16.76
N GLY A 199 11.80 11.26 15.51
CA GLY A 199 12.74 12.12 14.78
C GLY A 199 12.57 13.61 15.05
N GLY A 200 11.50 14.01 15.76
CA GLY A 200 11.23 15.42 16.00
C GLY A 200 10.75 16.16 14.75
N LEU A 201 10.01 15.44 13.88
CA LEU A 201 9.53 15.95 12.58
C LEU A 201 8.01 16.15 12.62
N ALA A 202 7.45 16.61 11.50
CA ALA A 202 6.00 16.71 11.35
C ALA A 202 5.49 15.64 10.37
N PHE A 203 4.17 15.38 10.40
CA PHE A 203 3.52 14.50 9.42
C PHE A 203 2.20 15.10 8.95
N SER A 204 1.80 14.77 7.72
CA SER A 204 0.47 15.10 7.21
C SER A 204 -0.55 14.09 7.71
N ASN A 205 -1.75 14.57 8.10
CA ASN A 205 -2.84 13.69 8.52
C ASN A 205 -3.41 12.85 7.36
N ARG A 206 -3.21 13.29 6.14
CA ARG A 206 -3.78 12.65 4.94
C ARG A 206 -2.95 11.47 4.48
N GLN A 207 -3.62 10.56 3.79
CA GLN A 207 -2.98 9.46 3.07
C GLN A 207 -3.36 9.58 1.59
N PRO A 208 -2.66 10.42 0.82
CA PRO A 208 -2.97 10.57 -0.59
C PRO A 208 -2.70 9.27 -1.34
N PHE A 209 -3.60 8.88 -2.23
CA PHE A 209 -3.53 7.59 -2.93
C PHE A 209 -3.38 7.78 -4.44
N TYR A 210 -4.19 8.65 -5.05
CA TYR A 210 -4.14 8.89 -6.49
C TYR A 210 -3.03 9.89 -6.84
N PRO A 211 -2.48 9.83 -8.07
CA PRO A 211 -1.42 10.76 -8.49
C PRO A 211 -1.75 12.24 -8.28
N GLY A 212 -3.00 12.63 -8.55
CA GLY A 212 -3.47 14.00 -8.30
C GLY A 212 -3.41 14.37 -6.82
N ASP A 213 -3.89 13.47 -5.95
CA ASP A 213 -3.89 13.69 -4.50
C ASP A 213 -2.46 13.84 -3.97
N ILE A 214 -1.53 13.00 -4.47
CA ILE A 214 -0.12 13.05 -4.04
C ILE A 214 0.50 14.39 -4.44
N ARG A 215 0.26 14.83 -5.68
CA ARG A 215 0.74 16.13 -6.16
C ARG A 215 0.17 17.26 -5.31
N ASP A 216 -1.14 17.25 -5.06
CA ASP A 216 -1.83 18.32 -4.32
C ASP A 216 -1.35 18.37 -2.87
N GLU A 217 -1.12 17.22 -2.24
CA GLU A 217 -0.59 17.17 -0.88
C GLU A 217 0.86 17.66 -0.83
N LEU A 218 1.68 17.28 -1.83
CA LEU A 218 3.04 17.81 -1.96
C LEU A 218 3.02 19.34 -2.09
N ASP A 219 2.06 19.88 -2.84
CA ASP A 219 1.97 21.34 -3.03
C ASP A 219 1.49 22.05 -1.77
N ALA A 220 0.55 21.46 -1.04
CA ALA A 220 -0.04 22.06 0.17
C ALA A 220 0.92 22.11 1.36
N ILE A 221 1.83 21.13 1.48
CA ILE A 221 2.74 21.03 2.63
C ILE A 221 4.00 21.86 2.38
N PRO A 222 4.42 22.74 3.32
CA PRO A 222 5.65 23.52 3.15
C PRO A 222 6.92 22.67 3.10
N GLN A 223 7.95 23.22 2.46
CA GLN A 223 9.30 22.63 2.49
C GLN A 223 9.94 22.80 3.88
N PRO A 224 10.82 21.87 4.29
CA PRO A 224 11.20 20.61 3.61
C PRO A 224 10.14 19.53 3.83
N ARG A 225 9.82 18.80 2.78
CA ARG A 225 8.83 17.71 2.82
C ARG A 225 9.45 16.41 2.32
N VAL A 226 9.10 15.30 2.97
CA VAL A 226 9.60 13.97 2.67
C VAL A 226 8.43 13.12 2.18
N LEU A 227 8.53 12.57 0.99
CA LEU A 227 7.51 11.67 0.45
C LEU A 227 7.84 10.22 0.85
N VAL A 228 6.99 9.61 1.67
CA VAL A 228 7.10 8.21 2.11
C VAL A 228 6.15 7.38 1.27
N THR A 229 6.68 6.53 0.41
CA THR A 229 5.90 5.90 -0.64
C THR A 229 6.39 4.47 -0.95
N SER A 230 5.93 3.92 -2.06
CA SER A 230 6.31 2.57 -2.52
C SER A 230 6.51 2.59 -4.04
N PRO A 231 7.20 1.59 -4.61
CA PRO A 231 7.43 1.55 -6.05
C PRO A 231 6.15 1.59 -6.89
N ILE A 232 5.06 0.97 -6.42
CA ILE A 232 3.80 0.99 -7.17
C ILE A 232 3.18 2.40 -7.22
N HIS A 233 3.23 3.14 -6.10
CA HIS A 233 2.73 4.52 -6.08
C HIS A 233 3.62 5.44 -6.92
N LEU A 234 4.95 5.26 -6.86
CA LEU A 234 5.88 6.03 -7.70
C LEU A 234 5.62 5.79 -9.19
N ARG A 235 5.42 4.53 -9.57
CA ARG A 235 5.11 4.18 -10.95
C ARG A 235 3.83 4.89 -11.43
N ALA A 236 2.77 4.83 -10.61
CA ALA A 236 1.50 5.49 -10.92
C ALA A 236 1.66 7.02 -11.02
N LEU A 237 2.37 7.61 -10.05
CA LEU A 237 2.60 9.05 -9.98
C LEU A 237 3.35 9.56 -11.22
N LEU A 238 4.42 8.87 -11.63
CA LEU A 238 5.20 9.26 -12.80
C LEU A 238 4.45 9.03 -14.10
N SER A 239 3.66 7.94 -14.17
CA SER A 239 2.86 7.61 -15.36
C SER A 239 1.74 8.64 -15.63
N ALA A 240 1.33 9.39 -14.60
CA ALA A 240 0.28 10.40 -14.74
C ALA A 240 0.79 11.65 -15.52
N GLY A 241 2.10 11.85 -15.60
CA GLY A 241 2.69 12.95 -16.37
C GLY A 241 2.49 14.34 -15.80
N HIS A 242 2.07 14.45 -14.53
CA HIS A 242 1.91 15.75 -13.88
C HIS A 242 3.27 16.37 -13.55
N ALA A 243 3.38 17.70 -13.62
CA ALA A 243 4.48 18.42 -13.00
C ALA A 243 4.37 18.24 -11.49
N LEU A 244 5.44 17.77 -10.85
CA LEU A 244 5.42 17.47 -9.41
C LEU A 244 6.15 18.56 -8.62
N PRO A 245 5.59 18.97 -7.48
CA PRO A 245 6.30 19.83 -6.56
C PRO A 245 7.54 19.12 -6.01
N ARG A 246 8.59 19.92 -5.76
CA ARG A 246 9.86 19.41 -5.25
C ARG A 246 9.68 18.79 -3.85
N ALA A 247 10.39 17.70 -3.58
CA ALA A 247 10.54 17.12 -2.25
C ALA A 247 11.96 17.40 -1.72
N ALA A 248 12.21 17.14 -0.46
CA ALA A 248 13.54 17.16 0.14
C ALA A 248 14.16 15.75 0.09
N LEU A 249 13.31 14.73 0.18
CA LEU A 249 13.71 13.32 0.22
C LEU A 249 12.52 12.47 -0.19
N VAL A 250 12.77 11.36 -0.88
CA VAL A 250 11.78 10.32 -1.16
C VAL A 250 12.22 9.03 -0.47
N LEU A 251 11.33 8.43 0.30
CA LEU A 251 11.57 7.12 0.93
C LEU A 251 10.70 6.08 0.23
N SER A 252 11.29 4.93 -0.07
CA SER A 252 10.59 3.82 -0.72
C SER A 252 10.91 2.50 -0.02
N ALA A 253 9.94 1.60 0.05
CA ALA A 253 10.13 0.26 0.61
C ALA A 253 9.02 -0.67 0.11
N THR A 254 9.02 -1.90 0.61
CA THR A 254 7.99 -2.93 0.49
C THR A 254 8.04 -3.77 -0.79
N ALA A 255 8.67 -3.28 -1.84
CA ALA A 255 8.78 -4.02 -3.11
C ALA A 255 10.09 -3.61 -3.80
N PRO A 256 10.61 -4.43 -4.72
CA PRO A 256 11.80 -4.06 -5.48
C PRO A 256 11.60 -2.78 -6.28
N LEU A 257 12.62 -1.94 -6.29
CA LEU A 257 12.65 -0.69 -7.04
C LEU A 257 13.73 -0.79 -8.11
N SER A 258 13.37 -0.57 -9.36
CA SER A 258 14.37 -0.58 -10.44
C SER A 258 15.15 0.74 -10.45
N GLU A 259 16.39 0.69 -10.93
CA GLU A 259 17.24 1.87 -11.11
C GLU A 259 16.54 2.91 -12.01
N LYS A 260 15.91 2.45 -13.09
CA LYS A 260 15.16 3.31 -14.01
C LYS A 260 14.05 4.09 -13.28
N LEU A 261 13.24 3.40 -12.47
CA LEU A 261 12.15 4.04 -11.72
C LEU A 261 12.71 5.00 -10.67
N ALA A 262 13.80 4.63 -9.99
CA ALA A 262 14.47 5.48 -9.02
C ALA A 262 14.96 6.78 -9.67
N CYS A 263 15.66 6.70 -10.78
CA CYS A 263 16.13 7.86 -11.53
C CYS A 263 14.98 8.76 -12.01
N UNK A 264 13.97 8.18 -12.25
CA UNK A 264 12.91 8.88 -12.69
C UNK A 264 12.27 9.64 -11.66
N ALA A 265 12.11 9.00 -10.60
CA ALA A 265 11.53 9.66 -9.46
C ALA A 265 12.40 10.81 -8.91
N GLU A 266 13.69 10.57 -8.80
CA GLU A 266 14.63 11.61 -8.34
C GLU A 266 14.58 12.85 -9.25
N ALA A 267 14.52 12.65 -10.54
CA ALA A 267 14.44 13.76 -11.52
C ALA A 267 13.11 14.51 -11.41
N ALA A 268 11.99 13.77 -11.29
CA ALA A 268 10.66 14.38 -11.25
C ALA A 268 10.39 15.16 -9.97
N LEU A 269 10.95 14.67 -8.83
CA LEU A 269 10.72 15.25 -7.51
C LEU A 269 11.86 16.16 -7.05
N UNK A 270 12.99 16.08 -7.67
CA UNK A 270 14.02 16.81 -7.44
C UNK A 270 14.59 16.56 -6.20
N ALA A 271 14.61 15.27 -5.86
CA ALA A 271 15.01 14.85 -4.51
C ALA A 271 15.74 13.50 -4.56
N PRO A 272 16.69 13.25 -3.66
CA PRO A 272 17.25 11.90 -3.58
C PRO A 272 16.16 10.89 -3.18
N LEU A 273 16.25 9.67 -3.73
CA LEU A 273 15.36 8.57 -3.36
C LEU A 273 16.17 7.51 -2.63
N VAL A 274 15.74 7.21 -1.41
CA VAL A 274 16.40 6.21 -0.56
C VAL A 274 15.42 5.07 -0.29
N GLU A 275 15.85 3.84 -0.56
CA GLU A 275 15.11 2.64 -0.16
C GLU A 275 15.47 2.26 1.26
N ILE A 276 14.46 1.73 1.97
CA ILE A 276 14.61 1.18 3.32
C ILE A 276 14.39 -0.34 3.24
N TYR A 277 15.28 -1.10 3.87
CA TYR A 277 15.19 -2.56 3.97
C TYR A 277 15.05 -2.97 5.43
N GLY A 278 14.19 -3.96 5.63
CA GLY A 278 13.93 -4.55 6.93
C GLY A 278 12.73 -5.48 6.87
N SER A 279 12.33 -5.97 8.01
CA SER A 279 11.18 -6.86 8.13
C SER A 279 10.37 -6.50 9.38
N THR A 280 9.21 -7.11 9.52
CA THR A 280 8.41 -6.92 10.74
C THR A 280 9.21 -7.40 11.97
N GLU A 281 9.99 -8.46 11.81
CA GLU A 281 10.79 -9.05 12.88
C GLU A 281 11.92 -8.12 13.33
N THR A 282 12.63 -7.52 12.38
CA THR A 282 13.85 -6.76 12.63
C THR A 282 13.63 -5.25 12.78
N GLY A 283 12.51 -4.71 12.25
CA GLY A 283 12.42 -3.28 11.95
C GLY A 283 13.34 -2.93 10.78
N GLN A 284 13.60 -1.65 10.59
CA GLN A 284 14.46 -1.14 9.52
C GLN A 284 15.93 -1.42 9.89
N ILE A 285 16.71 -1.97 8.96
CA ILE A 285 18.11 -2.35 9.24
C ILE A 285 19.12 -1.80 8.23
N ALA A 286 18.66 -1.37 7.05
CA ALA A 286 19.58 -0.92 6.00
C ALA A 286 18.89 0.07 5.06
N THR A 287 19.70 0.83 4.33
CA THR A 287 19.24 1.72 3.27
C THR A 287 20.06 1.51 2.00
N ARG A 288 19.51 1.98 0.89
CA ARG A 288 20.18 1.99 -0.40
C ARG A 288 19.69 3.20 -1.21
N ARG A 289 20.58 3.83 -1.96
CA ARG A 289 20.19 4.78 -3.00
C ARG A 289 20.32 4.07 -4.35
N THR A 290 19.21 3.54 -4.83
CA THR A 290 19.14 2.66 -6.00
C THR A 290 19.69 3.30 -7.28
N SER A 291 19.52 4.62 -7.43
CA SER A 291 20.11 5.37 -8.54
C SER A 291 21.64 5.43 -8.52
N GLN A 292 22.27 5.03 -7.40
CA GLN A 292 23.74 5.06 -7.23
C GLN A 292 24.37 3.67 -7.15
N GLY A 293 23.55 2.63 -7.01
CA GLY A 293 24.07 1.26 -6.97
C GLY A 293 23.16 0.25 -6.31
N ALA A 294 23.56 -1.02 -6.40
CA ALA A 294 22.79 -2.16 -5.92
C ALA A 294 23.03 -2.49 -4.45
N ALA A 295 24.15 -2.04 -3.88
CA ALA A 295 24.54 -2.42 -2.53
C ALA A 295 23.72 -1.71 -1.46
N TRP A 296 23.24 -2.49 -0.50
CA TRP A 296 22.58 -1.99 0.72
C TRP A 296 23.63 -1.71 1.77
N GLU A 297 23.40 -0.73 2.60
CA GLU A 297 24.28 -0.33 3.70
C GLU A 297 23.53 -0.44 5.03
N LEU A 298 24.05 -1.26 5.93
CA LEU A 298 23.46 -1.52 7.26
C LEU A 298 23.49 -0.26 8.13
N PHE A 299 22.51 -0.12 9.01
CA PHE A 299 22.54 0.87 10.08
C PHE A 299 23.71 0.57 11.03
N PRO A 300 24.24 1.59 11.71
CA PRO A 300 25.28 1.36 12.71
C PRO A 300 24.87 0.30 13.74
N ASP A 301 25.81 -0.51 14.17
CA ASP A 301 25.67 -1.57 15.17
C ASP A 301 24.80 -2.77 14.73
N ILE A 302 24.18 -2.73 13.55
CA ILE A 302 23.53 -3.92 12.96
C ILE A 302 24.58 -4.80 12.30
N ARG A 303 24.46 -6.11 12.50
CA ARG A 303 25.38 -7.12 11.97
C ARG A 303 24.61 -8.21 11.24
N LEU A 304 25.21 -8.71 10.17
CA LEU A 304 24.72 -9.87 9.42
C LEU A 304 25.77 -11.00 9.55
N ASP A 305 25.33 -12.16 10.02
CA ASP A 305 26.18 -13.34 10.19
C ASP A 305 25.62 -14.51 9.36
N ALA A 306 26.40 -15.02 8.42
CA ALA A 306 26.04 -16.24 7.71
C ALA A 306 26.33 -17.47 8.61
N ARG A 307 25.35 -18.32 8.81
CA ARG A 307 25.46 -19.56 9.59
C ARG A 307 25.15 -20.75 8.69
N ASP A 308 26.01 -21.76 8.75
CA ASP A 308 25.79 -23.01 7.99
C ASP A 308 24.59 -23.78 8.54
N ALA A 309 23.84 -24.40 7.65
CA ALA A 309 22.61 -25.14 7.96
C ALA A 309 22.82 -26.39 8.85
N ARG A 310 24.06 -26.68 9.23
CA ARG A 310 24.41 -27.88 10.04
C ARG A 310 24.00 -27.78 11.51
N ASP A 311 23.63 -26.60 11.97
CA ASP A 311 23.25 -26.39 13.38
C ASP A 311 21.73 -26.49 13.61
N ASP A 312 20.93 -26.47 12.54
CA ASP A 312 19.47 -26.58 12.64
C ASP A 312 19.00 -27.86 11.93
N SER A 313 18.26 -28.70 12.64
CA SER A 313 17.86 -30.06 12.30
C SER A 313 16.81 -30.18 11.19
N ALA A 314 16.80 -29.29 10.20
CA ALA A 314 15.92 -29.39 9.03
C ALA A 314 16.77 -29.38 7.76
N GLY A 315 16.97 -30.55 7.20
CA GLY A 315 17.75 -30.72 5.97
C GLY A 315 17.09 -30.07 4.76
N ASP A 316 17.40 -28.80 4.53
CA ASP A 316 17.04 -28.09 3.29
C ASP A 316 18.33 -27.64 2.59
N ASP A 317 18.43 -27.89 1.31
CA ASP A 317 19.59 -27.63 0.44
C ASP A 317 19.71 -26.15 0.02
N SER A 318 19.14 -25.22 0.82
CA SER A 318 18.98 -23.79 0.46
C SER A 318 20.17 -22.88 0.83
N GLY A 319 21.34 -23.44 1.13
CA GLY A 319 22.54 -22.68 1.45
C GLY A 319 22.52 -22.04 2.86
N PRO A 320 23.55 -21.28 3.23
CA PRO A 320 23.65 -20.70 4.58
C PRO A 320 22.54 -19.68 4.83
N THR A 321 22.02 -19.68 6.05
CA THR A 321 21.04 -18.69 6.50
C THR A 321 21.78 -17.50 7.09
N VAL A 322 21.42 -16.29 6.62
CA VAL A 322 21.96 -15.06 7.19
C VAL A 322 21.08 -14.65 8.38
N TRP A 323 21.75 -14.34 9.50
CA TRP A 323 21.11 -13.87 10.72
C TRP A 323 21.44 -12.40 10.95
N VAL A 324 20.44 -11.62 11.37
CA VAL A 324 20.63 -10.21 11.74
C VAL A 324 20.63 -10.09 13.26
N SER A 325 21.52 -9.26 13.80
CA SER A 325 21.64 -9.00 15.23
C SER A 325 22.23 -7.61 15.48
N GLY A 326 22.19 -7.19 16.73
CA GLY A 326 22.80 -5.92 17.17
C GLY A 326 21.86 -4.72 17.01
N GLY A 327 22.36 -3.55 17.38
CA GLY A 327 21.56 -2.32 17.35
C GLY A 327 20.29 -2.45 18.17
N HIS A 328 19.15 -2.14 17.54
CA HIS A 328 17.82 -2.24 18.14
C HIS A 328 17.22 -3.66 18.10
N VAL A 329 17.87 -4.59 17.38
CA VAL A 329 17.36 -5.96 17.23
C VAL A 329 17.58 -6.72 18.55
N GLU A 330 16.47 -7.01 19.26
CA GLU A 330 16.50 -7.54 20.63
C GLU A 330 17.12 -8.96 20.74
N ALA A 331 16.98 -9.76 19.67
CA ALA A 331 17.55 -11.12 19.61
C ALA A 331 17.86 -11.44 18.15
N PRO A 332 18.84 -12.29 17.87
CA PRO A 332 19.17 -12.64 16.48
C PRO A 332 17.96 -13.19 15.73
N VAL A 333 17.73 -12.70 14.50
CA VAL A 333 16.60 -13.07 13.64
C VAL A 333 17.14 -13.68 12.34
N PRO A 334 16.68 -14.87 11.94
CA PRO A 334 17.05 -15.42 10.63
C PRO A 334 16.36 -14.65 9.50
N MET A 335 17.10 -14.37 8.42
CA MET A 335 16.59 -13.65 7.27
C MET A 335 16.02 -14.61 6.24
N GLY A 336 14.81 -14.32 5.77
CA GLY A 336 14.16 -15.09 4.72
C GLY A 336 14.62 -14.75 3.31
N ASP A 337 15.52 -13.77 3.18
CA ASP A 337 16.04 -13.30 1.90
C ASP A 337 17.44 -13.88 1.63
N ALA A 338 17.78 -14.07 0.36
CA ALA A 338 19.13 -14.46 -0.08
C ALA A 338 20.00 -13.22 -0.15
N LEU A 339 20.98 -13.14 0.75
CA LEU A 339 21.87 -11.98 0.89
C LEU A 339 23.31 -12.40 0.58
N GLU A 340 24.01 -11.58 -0.18
CA GLU A 340 25.45 -11.71 -0.42
C GLU A 340 26.18 -10.64 0.38
N LEU A 341 26.98 -11.06 1.36
CA LEU A 341 27.70 -10.13 2.24
C LEU A 341 28.97 -9.62 1.54
N LEU A 342 29.07 -8.30 1.40
CA LEU A 342 30.22 -7.64 0.73
C LEU A 342 31.31 -7.20 1.72
N GLY A 343 31.04 -7.26 3.02
CA GLY A 343 31.90 -6.69 4.04
C GLY A 343 31.58 -5.22 4.31
N ASP A 344 32.18 -4.68 5.36
CA ASP A 344 32.05 -3.26 5.77
C ASP A 344 30.59 -2.83 5.94
N GLY A 345 29.71 -3.73 6.42
CA GLY A 345 28.31 -3.42 6.66
C GLY A 345 27.48 -3.30 5.37
N ARG A 346 27.95 -3.85 4.25
CA ARG A 346 27.24 -3.80 2.96
C ARG A 346 26.88 -5.21 2.48
N PHE A 347 25.79 -5.28 1.71
CA PHE A 347 25.32 -6.56 1.14
C PHE A 347 24.52 -6.31 -0.15
N LEU A 348 24.39 -7.38 -0.95
CA LEU A 348 23.48 -7.42 -2.09
C LEU A 348 22.27 -8.28 -1.73
N LEU A 349 21.10 -7.89 -2.21
CA LEU A 349 19.84 -8.60 -2.04
C LEU A 349 19.50 -9.33 -3.34
N HIS A 350 19.51 -10.66 -3.34
CA HIS A 350 19.31 -11.50 -4.52
C HIS A 350 17.88 -12.06 -4.62
N GLY A 351 16.99 -11.71 -3.68
CA GLY A 351 15.62 -12.21 -3.68
C GLY A 351 15.30 -13.02 -2.44
N ARG A 352 14.24 -13.80 -2.50
CA ARG A 352 13.71 -14.50 -1.33
C ARG A 352 13.94 -16.00 -1.37
N LYS A 353 14.25 -16.57 -0.21
CA LYS A 353 14.35 -18.02 -0.04
C LYS A 353 12.97 -18.69 0.05
N ALA A 354 11.94 -17.96 0.41
CA ALA A 354 10.58 -18.49 0.56
C ALA A 354 9.58 -17.69 -0.26
N ASP A 355 8.40 -18.24 -0.44
CA ASP A 355 7.31 -17.70 -1.26
C ASP A 355 6.59 -16.51 -0.60
N LEU A 356 7.37 -15.51 -0.18
CA LEU A 356 6.79 -14.28 0.36
C LEU A 356 6.44 -13.31 -0.77
N VAL A 357 5.27 -12.70 -0.66
CA VAL A 357 4.73 -11.80 -1.68
C VAL A 357 4.48 -10.43 -1.07
N ASN A 358 5.00 -9.40 -1.73
CA ASN A 358 4.73 -8.01 -1.37
C ASN A 358 3.95 -7.34 -2.50
N ILE A 359 2.74 -6.88 -2.21
CA ILE A 359 1.90 -6.18 -3.19
C ILE A 359 1.32 -4.93 -2.52
N ALA A 360 1.51 -3.79 -3.15
CA ALA A 360 0.96 -2.50 -2.69
C ALA A 360 1.33 -2.18 -1.22
N GLY A 361 2.55 -2.51 -0.83
CA GLY A 361 3.04 -2.26 0.53
C GLY A 361 2.60 -3.28 1.58
N LYS A 362 1.84 -4.29 1.18
CA LYS A 362 1.37 -5.34 2.07
C LYS A 362 2.13 -6.63 1.80
N ARG A 363 2.43 -7.36 2.88
CA ARG A 363 3.23 -8.59 2.84
C ARG A 363 2.38 -9.78 3.24
N THR A 364 2.48 -10.87 2.48
CA THR A 364 1.87 -12.15 2.80
C THR A 364 2.77 -13.28 2.27
N SER A 365 2.37 -14.53 2.46
CA SER A 365 3.06 -15.66 1.84
C SER A 365 2.12 -16.41 0.89
N LEU A 366 2.68 -17.02 -0.15
CA LEU A 366 1.90 -17.89 -1.03
C LEU A 366 1.28 -19.05 -0.23
N ALA A 367 2.00 -19.55 0.79
CA ALA A 367 1.50 -20.60 1.67
C ALA A 367 0.22 -20.17 2.39
N TYR A 368 0.20 -18.95 2.95
CA TYR A 368 -0.99 -18.39 3.60
C TYR A 368 -2.15 -18.24 2.60
N LEU A 369 -1.87 -17.67 1.43
CA LEU A 369 -2.91 -17.49 0.40
C LEU A 369 -3.48 -18.83 -0.07
N ASN A 370 -2.61 -19.84 -0.26
CA ASN A 370 -3.02 -21.20 -0.63
C ASN A 370 -3.90 -21.82 0.46
N HIS A 371 -3.54 -21.63 1.72
CA HIS A 371 -4.34 -22.10 2.84
C HIS A 371 -5.74 -21.48 2.81
N GLN A 372 -5.83 -20.16 2.63
CA GLN A 372 -7.13 -19.45 2.58
C GLN A 372 -7.98 -19.90 1.38
N LEU A 373 -7.36 -20.09 0.22
CA LEU A 373 -8.05 -20.54 -0.99
C LEU A 373 -8.62 -21.94 -0.81
N ASN A 374 -7.80 -22.86 -0.30
CA ASN A 374 -8.20 -24.26 -0.14
C ASN A 374 -9.15 -24.49 1.05
N ALA A 375 -9.30 -23.50 1.94
CA ALA A 375 -10.30 -23.53 3.01
C ALA A 375 -11.71 -23.12 2.54
N ILE A 376 -11.86 -22.64 1.30
CA ILE A 376 -13.17 -22.29 0.76
C ILE A 376 -13.93 -23.57 0.39
N PRO A 377 -15.16 -23.77 0.89
CA PRO A 377 -15.95 -24.93 0.51
C PRO A 377 -16.10 -25.04 -1.01
N GLN A 378 -16.04 -26.27 -1.53
CA GLN A 378 -16.13 -26.62 -2.97
C GLN A 378 -14.85 -26.33 -3.76
N VAL A 379 -13.81 -25.73 -3.18
CA VAL A 379 -12.47 -25.72 -3.78
C VAL A 379 -11.84 -27.09 -3.52
N VAL A 380 -11.58 -27.83 -4.60
CA VAL A 380 -10.96 -29.17 -4.54
C VAL A 380 -9.45 -29.03 -4.38
N ASP A 381 -8.84 -28.10 -5.13
CA ASP A 381 -7.41 -27.82 -5.07
C ASP A 381 -7.19 -26.41 -5.61
N GLY A 382 -6.19 -25.69 -5.08
CA GLY A 382 -5.90 -24.34 -5.55
C GLY A 382 -4.51 -23.89 -5.16
N VAL A 383 -3.91 -23.09 -6.03
CA VAL A 383 -2.57 -22.55 -5.80
C VAL A 383 -2.49 -21.11 -6.29
N PHE A 384 -1.91 -20.25 -5.46
CA PHE A 384 -1.46 -18.91 -5.86
C PHE A 384 -0.06 -19.03 -6.45
N PHE A 385 0.17 -18.28 -7.49
CA PHE A 385 1.44 -18.28 -8.22
C PHE A 385 1.82 -16.84 -8.55
N MET A 386 3.09 -16.49 -8.27
CA MET A 386 3.67 -15.22 -8.68
C MET A 386 4.57 -15.48 -9.89
N PRO A 387 4.17 -15.08 -11.10
CA PRO A 387 5.02 -15.25 -12.27
C PRO A 387 6.33 -14.46 -12.13
N ASP A 388 7.41 -15.00 -12.69
CA ASP A 388 8.66 -14.26 -12.76
C ASP A 388 8.48 -13.02 -13.65
N GLU A 389 9.19 -11.96 -13.34
CA GLU A 389 9.11 -10.73 -14.14
C GLU A 389 9.54 -11.03 -15.58
N ALA A 390 8.65 -10.77 -16.52
CA ALA A 390 8.97 -10.94 -17.93
C ALA A 390 10.08 -9.96 -18.30
N ALA A 391 11.16 -10.47 -18.90
CA ALA A 391 12.24 -9.62 -19.41
C ALA A 391 11.64 -8.61 -20.39
N PRO A 392 11.99 -7.32 -20.29
CA PRO A 392 11.42 -6.31 -21.17
C PRO A 392 11.73 -6.62 -22.64
N ALA A 393 10.71 -6.65 -23.44
CA ALA A 393 10.90 -6.79 -24.90
C ALA A 393 11.70 -5.59 -25.39
N HIS A 394 12.72 -5.85 -26.19
CA HIS A 394 13.60 -4.82 -26.73
C HIS A 394 12.78 -3.73 -27.47
N GLY A 395 12.88 -2.50 -27.00
CA GLY A 395 12.39 -1.33 -27.74
C GLY A 395 11.17 -0.60 -27.19
N ASP A 396 10.65 -0.98 -26.03
CA ASP A 396 9.47 -0.28 -25.49
C ASP A 396 9.87 0.70 -24.37
N THR A 397 9.43 1.95 -24.52
CA THR A 397 9.62 3.01 -23.51
C THR A 397 8.60 2.90 -22.36
N ALA A 398 7.77 1.86 -22.35
CA ALA A 398 6.78 1.65 -21.31
C ALA A 398 7.42 1.34 -19.96
N LEU A 399 6.86 1.88 -18.91
CA LEU A 399 7.20 1.55 -17.54
C LEU A 399 7.02 0.04 -17.29
N GLU A 400 7.85 -0.53 -16.44
CA GLU A 400 7.91 -1.96 -16.14
C GLU A 400 6.54 -2.61 -15.95
N PRO A 401 6.31 -3.81 -16.48
CA PRO A 401 5.02 -4.51 -16.28
C PRO A 401 4.80 -4.80 -14.81
N VAL A 402 3.58 -4.58 -14.35
CA VAL A 402 3.18 -4.91 -12.98
C VAL A 402 2.98 -6.42 -12.90
N THR A 403 3.87 -7.12 -12.22
CA THR A 403 3.72 -8.55 -11.95
C THR A 403 2.50 -8.75 -11.04
N ARG A 404 1.56 -9.56 -11.47
CA ARG A 404 0.31 -9.80 -10.75
C ARG A 404 0.21 -11.22 -10.26
N LEU A 405 -0.33 -11.35 -9.06
CA LEU A 405 -0.61 -12.64 -8.44
C LEU A 405 -1.69 -13.38 -9.26
N VAL A 406 -1.42 -14.63 -9.60
CA VAL A 406 -2.34 -15.50 -10.33
C VAL A 406 -2.84 -16.58 -9.37
N ALA A 407 -4.09 -17.02 -9.50
CA ALA A 407 -4.56 -18.24 -8.84
C ALA A 407 -5.08 -19.22 -9.88
N LEU A 408 -4.62 -20.47 -9.76
CA LEU A 408 -5.12 -21.61 -10.52
C LEU A 408 -5.98 -22.45 -9.57
N VAL A 409 -7.22 -22.76 -9.96
CA VAL A 409 -8.20 -23.35 -9.04
C VAL A 409 -8.96 -24.48 -9.69
N VAL A 410 -9.07 -25.58 -8.96
CA VAL A 410 -9.93 -26.71 -9.30
C VAL A 410 -11.19 -26.59 -8.43
N ALA A 411 -12.29 -26.13 -9.01
CA ALA A 411 -13.56 -25.94 -8.29
C ALA A 411 -14.72 -26.10 -9.28
N PRO A 412 -15.02 -27.35 -9.66
CA PRO A 412 -15.95 -27.62 -10.78
C PRO A 412 -17.40 -27.18 -10.53
N THR A 413 -17.79 -26.97 -9.27
CA THR A 413 -19.15 -26.61 -8.90
C THR A 413 -19.30 -25.15 -8.43
N LEU A 414 -18.21 -24.38 -8.42
CA LEU A 414 -18.18 -23.05 -7.84
C LEU A 414 -18.04 -21.99 -8.95
N ALA A 415 -18.95 -21.02 -8.98
CA ALA A 415 -18.86 -19.92 -9.93
C ALA A 415 -17.72 -18.95 -9.55
N ALA A 416 -17.10 -18.34 -10.56
CA ALA A 416 -15.98 -17.40 -10.35
C ALA A 416 -16.35 -16.23 -9.42
N ALA A 417 -17.57 -15.69 -9.55
CA ALA A 417 -18.05 -14.59 -8.71
C ALA A 417 -18.17 -15.00 -7.24
N ASP A 418 -18.62 -16.22 -6.97
CA ASP A 418 -18.77 -16.73 -5.61
C ASP A 418 -17.40 -17.00 -4.98
N LEU A 419 -16.47 -17.54 -5.74
CA LEU A 419 -15.09 -17.75 -5.30
C LEU A 419 -14.42 -16.41 -4.98
N GLN A 420 -14.58 -15.42 -5.84
CA GLN A 420 -14.03 -14.09 -5.60
C GLN A 420 -14.62 -13.44 -4.33
N ARG A 421 -15.93 -13.62 -4.10
CA ARG A 421 -16.59 -13.11 -2.90
C ARG A 421 -16.02 -13.78 -1.65
N ALA A 422 -15.91 -15.10 -1.67
CA ALA A 422 -15.36 -15.87 -0.54
C ALA A 422 -13.89 -15.52 -0.26
N LEU A 423 -13.11 -15.27 -1.31
CA LEU A 423 -11.71 -14.82 -1.16
C LEU A 423 -11.63 -13.44 -0.51
N ARG A 424 -12.52 -12.49 -0.90
CA ARG A 424 -12.52 -11.13 -0.31
C ARG A 424 -12.82 -11.13 1.20
N GLU A 425 -13.49 -12.15 1.69
CA GLU A 425 -13.76 -12.29 3.13
C GLU A 425 -12.53 -12.82 3.90
N ARG A 426 -11.55 -13.40 3.19
CA ARG A 426 -10.44 -14.15 3.79
C ARG A 426 -9.08 -13.51 3.59
N ILE A 427 -8.88 -12.84 2.44
CA ILE A 427 -7.58 -12.23 2.11
C ILE A 427 -7.75 -10.75 1.80
N ASP A 428 -6.67 -10.00 2.02
CA ASP A 428 -6.65 -8.57 1.73
C ASP A 428 -6.88 -8.32 0.23
N PRO A 429 -7.67 -7.31 -0.13
CA PRO A 429 -7.91 -6.96 -1.54
C PRO A 429 -6.65 -6.79 -2.40
N ALA A 430 -5.52 -6.39 -1.81
CA ALA A 430 -4.26 -6.26 -2.54
C ALA A 430 -3.76 -7.60 -3.11
N PHE A 431 -4.14 -8.72 -2.48
CA PHE A 431 -3.70 -10.07 -2.90
C PHE A 431 -4.72 -10.80 -3.75
N MET A 432 -5.80 -10.14 -4.15
CA MET A 432 -6.79 -10.77 -5.03
C MET A 432 -6.13 -11.12 -6.37
N PRO A 433 -6.26 -12.40 -6.80
CA PRO A 433 -5.56 -12.85 -8.01
C PRO A 433 -6.12 -12.23 -9.28
N ARG A 434 -5.21 -11.94 -10.21
CA ARG A 434 -5.55 -11.42 -11.56
C ARG A 434 -4.56 -11.95 -12.57
N PRO A 435 -4.91 -12.99 -13.33
CA PRO A 435 -6.22 -13.65 -13.40
C PRO A 435 -6.47 -14.70 -12.32
N LEU A 436 -7.75 -15.03 -12.16
CA LEU A 436 -8.23 -16.21 -11.44
C LEU A 436 -8.61 -17.23 -12.52
N VAL A 437 -7.88 -18.34 -12.59
CA VAL A 437 -7.97 -19.31 -13.69
C VAL A 437 -8.52 -20.64 -13.15
N PHE A 438 -9.65 -21.09 -13.71
CA PHE A 438 -10.19 -22.40 -13.40
C PHE A 438 -9.53 -23.45 -14.29
N VAL A 439 -9.09 -24.53 -13.68
CA VAL A 439 -8.43 -25.66 -14.37
C VAL A 439 -9.09 -26.96 -13.93
N ASP A 440 -9.00 -27.99 -14.78
CA ASP A 440 -9.55 -29.32 -14.47
C ASP A 440 -8.73 -30.03 -13.39
N ALA A 441 -7.41 -29.82 -13.40
CA ALA A 441 -6.48 -30.41 -12.43
C ALA A 441 -5.22 -29.56 -12.33
N LEU A 442 -4.60 -29.53 -11.14
CA LEU A 442 -3.28 -28.91 -10.97
C LEU A 442 -2.19 -29.95 -11.32
N PRO A 443 -1.11 -29.53 -12.01
CA PRO A 443 -0.08 -30.46 -12.49
C PRO A 443 0.90 -30.87 -11.38
N ARG A 444 0.40 -31.59 -10.38
CA ARG A 444 1.23 -32.09 -9.27
C ARG A 444 2.07 -33.29 -9.72
N ASN A 445 3.33 -33.31 -9.29
CA ASN A 445 4.21 -34.43 -9.51
C ASN A 445 3.88 -35.58 -8.53
N GLU A 446 4.59 -36.71 -8.64
CA GLU A 446 4.36 -37.92 -7.82
C GLU A 446 4.52 -37.67 -6.31
N THR A 447 5.25 -36.63 -5.92
CA THR A 447 5.43 -36.24 -4.51
C THR A 447 4.44 -35.15 -4.06
N GLY A 448 3.46 -34.80 -4.92
CA GLY A 448 2.44 -33.79 -4.62
C GLY A 448 2.89 -32.35 -4.83
N LYS A 449 4.14 -32.11 -5.24
CA LYS A 449 4.68 -30.78 -5.47
C LYS A 449 4.21 -30.22 -6.83
N LEU A 450 4.13 -28.91 -6.91
CA LEU A 450 3.78 -28.17 -8.13
C LEU A 450 5.05 -27.54 -8.71
N PRO A 451 5.61 -28.11 -9.78
CA PRO A 451 6.82 -27.51 -10.37
C PRO A 451 6.54 -26.11 -10.92
N ARG A 452 7.41 -25.17 -10.61
CA ARG A 452 7.23 -23.75 -10.92
C ARG A 452 7.20 -23.49 -12.44
N ASP A 453 8.04 -24.21 -13.17
CA ASP A 453 8.11 -24.11 -14.64
C ASP A 453 6.81 -24.56 -15.32
N VAL A 454 6.19 -25.63 -14.78
CA VAL A 454 4.90 -26.14 -15.28
C VAL A 454 3.77 -25.15 -15.01
N LEU A 455 3.74 -24.55 -13.80
CA LEU A 455 2.78 -23.50 -13.47
C LEU A 455 2.96 -22.28 -14.39
N ALA A 456 4.19 -21.85 -14.60
CA ALA A 456 4.50 -20.73 -15.49
C ALA A 456 4.04 -20.99 -16.92
N ALA A 457 4.28 -22.21 -17.44
CA ALA A 457 3.84 -22.61 -18.77
C ALA A 457 2.30 -22.61 -18.90
N LEU A 458 1.60 -23.06 -17.85
CA LEU A 458 0.14 -23.10 -17.82
C LEU A 458 -0.47 -21.70 -17.81
N VAL A 459 0.10 -20.79 -17.02
CA VAL A 459 -0.30 -19.37 -16.96
C VAL A 459 -0.02 -18.69 -18.31
N ALA A 460 1.16 -18.95 -18.92
CA ALA A 460 1.54 -18.39 -20.22
C ALA A 460 0.61 -18.90 -21.34
N HIS A 461 0.24 -20.16 -21.30
CA HIS A 461 -0.71 -20.74 -22.26
C HIS A 461 -2.08 -20.06 -22.15
N HIS A 462 -2.57 -19.85 -20.92
CA HIS A 462 -3.85 -19.20 -20.68
C HIS A 462 -3.81 -17.72 -21.12
N ALA A 463 -2.71 -17.03 -20.88
CA ALA A 463 -2.50 -15.65 -21.29
C ALA A 463 -2.49 -15.52 -22.83
N ARG A 464 -1.87 -16.47 -23.54
CA ARG A 464 -1.87 -16.50 -25.02
C ARG A 464 -3.26 -16.77 -25.58
N ALA A 465 -4.01 -17.68 -24.99
CA ALA A 465 -5.39 -17.98 -25.39
C ALA A 465 -6.29 -16.74 -25.23
N THR A 466 -6.05 -15.95 -24.20
CA THR A 466 -6.76 -14.68 -23.95
C THR A 466 -6.26 -13.55 -24.87
N ALA A 467 -4.95 -13.55 -25.19
CA ALA A 467 -4.34 -12.54 -26.08
C ALA A 467 -4.65 -12.81 -27.57
N ALA A 468 -4.88 -14.06 -27.96
CA ALA A 468 -5.27 -14.39 -29.35
C ALA A 468 -6.66 -13.80 -29.69
N THR A 469 -7.43 -13.39 -28.67
CA THR A 469 -8.67 -12.64 -28.83
C THR A 469 -8.47 -11.11 -28.78
N ALA A 470 -7.22 -10.62 -28.64
CA ALA A 470 -6.95 -9.18 -28.45
C ALA A 470 -5.69 -8.73 -29.24
N THR A 471 -5.82 -8.51 -30.55
CA THR A 471 -4.69 -8.02 -31.36
C THR A 471 -4.87 -6.57 -31.81
N THR A 472 -3.86 -5.83 -31.62
CA THR A 472 -3.14 -4.75 -32.31
C THR A 472 -3.14 -3.38 -31.64
N VAL A 473 -1.97 -2.91 -31.24
CA VAL A 473 -1.69 -1.57 -30.71
C VAL A 473 -0.93 -0.76 -31.77
N VAL A 474 -1.37 0.48 -32.01
CA VAL A 474 -0.71 1.44 -32.92
C VAL A 474 -0.19 2.64 -32.09
N PRO A 475 1.00 3.20 -32.38
CA PRO A 475 1.61 4.27 -31.58
C PRO A 475 0.98 5.67 -31.79
N PRO A 476 1.24 6.64 -30.88
CA PRO A 476 0.52 7.92 -30.86
C PRO A 476 1.00 8.95 -31.89
N ALA A 477 0.07 9.69 -32.48
CA ALA A 477 0.32 10.83 -33.35
C ALA A 477 0.12 12.17 -32.61
N GLU A 478 0.80 13.20 -33.07
CA GLU A 478 0.86 14.56 -32.48
C GLU A 478 -0.48 15.32 -32.54
N ARG A 479 -0.67 16.26 -31.63
CA ARG A 479 -1.93 17.00 -31.38
C ARG A 479 -2.08 18.30 -32.17
N ASP A 480 -3.32 18.61 -32.57
CA ASP A 480 -3.73 19.88 -33.13
C ASP A 480 -4.61 20.66 -32.11
N PRO A 481 -4.47 21.99 -31.98
CA PRO A 481 -5.04 22.73 -30.82
C PRO A 481 -6.53 23.09 -30.84
N ALA A 482 -7.31 22.62 -31.80
CA ALA A 482 -8.76 22.86 -31.84
C ALA A 482 -9.54 21.58 -31.52
N GLY A 483 -9.69 21.28 -30.24
CA GLY A 483 -10.39 20.07 -29.80
C GLY A 483 -11.91 20.12 -29.96
N PRO A 484 -12.59 18.95 -30.07
CA PRO A 484 -14.04 18.88 -30.12
C PRO A 484 -14.68 19.38 -28.83
N PRO A 485 -15.96 19.83 -28.90
CA PRO A 485 -16.66 20.34 -27.70
C PRO A 485 -16.73 19.28 -26.60
N ALA A 486 -16.44 19.68 -25.38
CA ALA A 486 -16.51 18.79 -24.23
C ALA A 486 -17.98 18.50 -23.90
N LEU A 487 -18.28 17.22 -23.69
CA LEU A 487 -19.62 16.76 -23.32
C LEU A 487 -19.74 16.78 -21.80
N ALA A 488 -20.71 17.50 -21.24
CA ALA A 488 -20.86 17.63 -19.80
C ALA A 488 -21.76 16.52 -19.22
N PHE A 489 -21.42 16.01 -18.04
CA PHE A 489 -22.24 15.06 -17.30
C PHE A 489 -21.96 15.15 -15.80
N THR A 490 -22.84 14.55 -14.99
CA THR A 490 -22.66 14.42 -13.55
C THR A 490 -23.12 13.04 -13.12
N ILE A 491 -22.51 12.52 -12.05
CA ILE A 491 -22.95 11.27 -11.42
C ILE A 491 -23.82 11.66 -10.21
N ALA A 492 -25.08 11.22 -10.22
CA ALA A 492 -26.03 11.59 -9.18
C ALA A 492 -25.56 11.17 -7.78
N ALA A 493 -25.86 12.00 -6.78
CA ALA A 493 -25.45 11.74 -5.40
C ALA A 493 -26.13 10.48 -4.79
N ASP A 494 -27.24 10.04 -5.38
CA ASP A 494 -27.96 8.84 -4.97
C ASP A 494 -27.68 7.63 -5.89
N HIS A 495 -26.63 7.68 -6.69
CA HIS A 495 -26.28 6.61 -7.64
C HIS A 495 -26.09 5.28 -6.89
N PRO A 496 -26.72 4.17 -7.37
CA PRO A 496 -26.74 2.90 -6.64
C PRO A 496 -25.37 2.23 -6.43
N ALA A 497 -24.33 2.67 -7.13
CA ALA A 497 -22.97 2.16 -6.92
C ALA A 497 -22.23 2.86 -5.77
N LEU A 498 -22.77 3.91 -5.19
CA LEU A 498 -22.11 4.68 -4.12
C LEU A 498 -22.17 4.02 -2.74
N PRO A 499 -23.28 3.37 -2.32
CA PRO A 499 -23.31 2.68 -1.04
C PRO A 499 -22.19 1.63 -0.96
N GLY A 500 -21.37 1.72 0.08
CA GLY A 500 -20.24 0.82 0.26
C GLY A 500 -18.95 1.25 -0.45
N HIS A 501 -18.99 2.30 -1.28
CA HIS A 501 -17.79 2.79 -1.99
C HIS A 501 -17.26 4.04 -1.28
N PHE A 502 -16.41 3.82 -0.30
CA PHE A 502 -15.81 4.79 0.63
C PHE A 502 -16.89 5.51 1.48
N PRO A 503 -17.56 4.76 2.40
CA PRO A 503 -18.56 5.36 3.28
C PRO A 503 -18.01 6.54 4.08
N GLY A 504 -18.79 7.60 4.22
CA GLY A 504 -18.37 8.84 4.89
C GLY A 504 -17.73 9.86 3.95
N HIS A 505 -17.04 9.38 2.90
CA HIS A 505 -16.49 10.22 1.83
C HIS A 505 -16.72 9.51 0.49
N PRO A 506 -17.94 9.50 0.00
CA PRO A 506 -18.24 8.72 -1.19
C PRO A 506 -17.46 9.23 -2.41
N VAL A 507 -16.80 8.30 -3.08
CA VAL A 507 -16.03 8.53 -4.31
C VAL A 507 -16.72 7.75 -5.42
N VAL A 508 -16.92 8.36 -6.57
CA VAL A 508 -17.53 7.69 -7.72
C VAL A 508 -16.61 6.54 -8.16
N PRO A 509 -17.13 5.29 -8.23
CA PRO A 509 -16.32 4.17 -8.72
C PRO A 509 -15.83 4.42 -10.16
N GLY A 510 -14.59 4.05 -10.44
CA GLY A 510 -14.02 4.23 -11.78
C GLY A 510 -14.84 3.55 -12.87
N VAL A 511 -15.48 2.41 -12.58
CA VAL A 511 -16.33 1.72 -13.54
C VAL A 511 -17.57 2.55 -13.88
N VAL A 512 -18.11 3.32 -12.95
CA VAL A 512 -19.23 4.22 -13.20
C VAL A 512 -18.81 5.38 -14.13
N LEU A 513 -17.62 5.93 -13.92
CA LEU A 513 -17.06 6.95 -14.82
C LEU A 513 -16.88 6.41 -16.23
N LEU A 514 -16.38 5.17 -16.36
CA LEU A 514 -16.23 4.51 -17.67
C LEU A 514 -17.57 4.27 -18.33
N ASP A 515 -18.55 3.80 -17.59
CA ASP A 515 -19.88 3.54 -18.11
C ASP A 515 -20.50 4.83 -18.66
N HIS A 516 -20.45 5.91 -17.89
CA HIS A 516 -20.95 7.22 -18.33
C HIS A 516 -20.17 7.74 -19.54
N ALA A 517 -18.85 7.57 -19.58
CA ALA A 517 -18.04 7.98 -20.73
C ALA A 517 -18.45 7.22 -22.01
N ILE A 518 -18.62 5.89 -21.89
CA ILE A 518 -19.03 5.03 -23.01
C ILE A 518 -20.44 5.43 -23.50
N HIS A 519 -21.38 5.62 -22.58
CA HIS A 519 -22.75 6.04 -22.93
C HIS A 519 -22.76 7.42 -23.63
N THR A 520 -22.03 8.37 -23.08
CA THR A 520 -21.98 9.73 -23.60
C THR A 520 -21.33 9.77 -25.00
N ILE A 521 -20.23 9.03 -25.20
CA ILE A 521 -19.55 8.92 -26.51
C ILE A 521 -20.45 8.18 -27.49
N GLY A 522 -21.09 7.08 -27.06
CA GLY A 522 -22.01 6.30 -27.91
C GLY A 522 -23.18 7.13 -28.41
N ALA A 523 -23.78 7.94 -27.53
CA ALA A 523 -24.84 8.85 -27.87
C ALA A 523 -24.38 9.94 -28.86
N ALA A 524 -23.20 10.53 -28.60
CA ALA A 524 -22.62 11.57 -29.47
C ALA A 524 -22.30 11.06 -30.88
N LEU A 525 -21.89 9.78 -30.97
CA LEU A 525 -21.53 9.14 -32.26
C LEU A 525 -22.73 8.43 -32.92
N ASN A 526 -23.89 8.40 -32.26
CA ASN A 526 -25.08 7.66 -32.68
C ASN A 526 -24.75 6.18 -32.99
N ARG A 527 -24.03 5.53 -32.09
CA ARG A 527 -23.61 4.13 -32.22
C ARG A 527 -24.13 3.26 -31.07
N PRO A 528 -24.52 2.00 -31.33
CA PRO A 528 -24.96 1.09 -30.27
C PRO A 528 -23.87 0.88 -29.23
N LEU A 529 -24.25 0.82 -27.97
CA LEU A 529 -23.28 0.75 -26.85
C LEU A 529 -22.77 -0.67 -26.56
N HIS A 530 -23.51 -1.70 -26.98
CA HIS A 530 -23.06 -3.09 -26.77
C HIS A 530 -21.85 -3.42 -27.65
N ALA A 531 -20.94 -4.19 -27.07
CA ALA A 531 -19.72 -4.67 -27.71
C ALA A 531 -18.58 -3.66 -27.88
N TRP A 532 -18.61 -2.51 -27.18
CA TRP A 532 -17.43 -1.66 -27.08
C TRP A 532 -16.32 -2.38 -26.28
N ARG A 533 -15.08 -2.26 -26.72
CA ARG A 533 -13.92 -2.83 -26.03
C ARG A 533 -13.11 -1.72 -25.36
N LEU A 534 -12.78 -1.93 -24.09
CA LEU A 534 -11.91 -1.03 -23.36
C LEU A 534 -10.45 -1.45 -23.61
N GLY A 535 -9.70 -0.63 -24.30
CA GLY A 535 -8.26 -0.86 -24.54
C GLY A 535 -7.44 -0.52 -23.31
N SER A 536 -7.75 0.63 -22.70
CA SER A 536 -7.08 1.04 -21.46
C SER A 536 -7.95 2.05 -20.72
N ALA A 537 -7.77 2.14 -19.39
CA ALA A 537 -8.32 3.21 -18.57
C ALA A 537 -7.35 3.53 -17.45
N LYS A 538 -7.21 4.82 -17.15
CA LYS A 538 -6.43 5.32 -16.01
C LYS A 538 -7.32 6.28 -15.23
N PHE A 539 -7.36 6.10 -13.91
CA PHE A 539 -8.06 6.99 -12.99
C PHE A 539 -6.99 7.79 -12.26
N LEU A 540 -7.02 9.11 -12.41
CA LEU A 540 -5.95 10.02 -12.01
C LEU A 540 -6.27 10.78 -10.73
N SER A 541 -7.59 10.99 -10.45
CA SER A 541 -8.02 11.60 -9.20
C SER A 541 -9.46 11.20 -8.88
N PRO A 542 -9.87 11.24 -7.60
CA PRO A 542 -11.23 10.87 -7.21
C PRO A 542 -12.27 11.90 -7.68
N VAL A 543 -13.49 11.45 -7.83
CA VAL A 543 -14.66 12.29 -8.19
C VAL A 543 -15.68 12.17 -7.08
N ALA A 544 -16.17 13.32 -6.59
CA ALA A 544 -17.26 13.34 -5.63
C ALA A 544 -18.62 13.19 -6.36
N PRO A 545 -19.61 12.56 -5.73
CA PRO A 545 -20.96 12.53 -6.30
C PRO A 545 -21.50 13.96 -6.52
N GLY A 546 -22.15 14.17 -7.66
CA GLY A 546 -22.67 15.48 -8.03
C GLY A 546 -21.66 16.45 -8.62
N GLU A 547 -20.39 16.09 -8.65
CA GLU A 547 -19.32 16.96 -9.20
C GLU A 547 -19.51 17.10 -10.72
N PRO A 548 -19.49 18.35 -11.27
CA PRO A 548 -19.60 18.53 -12.72
C PRO A 548 -18.38 17.99 -13.47
N LEU A 549 -18.63 17.18 -14.48
CA LEU A 549 -17.59 16.52 -15.28
C LEU A 549 -17.71 16.93 -16.75
N ALA A 550 -16.57 17.06 -17.41
CA ALA A 550 -16.44 17.33 -18.84
C ALA A 550 -15.69 16.18 -19.51
N LEU A 551 -16.28 15.60 -20.54
CA LEU A 551 -15.72 14.50 -21.32
C LEU A 551 -15.30 15.02 -22.69
N ALA A 552 -14.02 14.96 -22.98
CA ALA A 552 -13.47 15.21 -24.31
C ALA A 552 -13.04 13.88 -24.93
N TYR A 553 -13.23 13.74 -26.25
CA TYR A 553 -12.76 12.54 -26.96
C TYR A 553 -12.29 12.88 -28.36
N ASP A 554 -11.38 12.08 -28.87
CA ASP A 554 -10.96 12.13 -30.26
C ASP A 554 -11.01 10.73 -30.86
N THR A 555 -11.18 10.66 -32.18
CA THR A 555 -11.22 9.38 -32.90
C THR A 555 -9.98 9.28 -33.80
N ALA A 556 -9.13 8.31 -33.48
CA ALA A 556 -7.94 8.04 -34.29
C ALA A 556 -8.31 7.45 -35.66
N ALA A 557 -7.40 7.51 -36.62
CA ALA A 557 -7.58 6.93 -37.95
C ALA A 557 -7.88 5.41 -37.91
N SER A 558 -7.46 4.72 -36.85
CA SER A 558 -7.75 3.31 -36.62
C SER A 558 -9.20 3.04 -36.16
N GLY A 559 -9.97 4.09 -35.88
CA GLY A 559 -11.30 3.97 -35.26
C GLY A 559 -11.26 3.88 -33.74
N ALA A 560 -10.09 3.88 -33.12
CA ALA A 560 -9.96 3.91 -31.68
C ALA A 560 -10.34 5.30 -31.16
N ILE A 561 -11.06 5.34 -30.03
CA ILE A 561 -11.53 6.59 -29.42
C ILE A 561 -10.74 6.80 -28.12
N ARG A 562 -9.97 7.87 -28.10
CA ARG A 562 -9.32 8.31 -26.86
C ARG A 562 -10.24 9.29 -26.16
N PHE A 563 -10.35 9.17 -24.84
CA PHE A 563 -11.18 10.08 -24.06
C PHE A 563 -10.45 10.56 -22.82
N THR A 564 -10.83 11.74 -22.36
CA THR A 564 -10.36 12.36 -21.11
C THR A 564 -11.59 12.93 -20.39
N VAL A 565 -11.73 12.56 -19.11
CA VAL A 565 -12.74 13.13 -18.21
C VAL A 565 -12.05 14.14 -17.30
N ARG A 566 -12.66 15.32 -17.14
CA ARG A 566 -12.13 16.39 -16.28
C ARG A 566 -13.20 16.90 -15.32
N ALA A 567 -12.76 17.31 -14.12
CA ALA A 567 -13.55 18.10 -13.17
C ALA A 567 -12.90 19.48 -13.09
N GLY A 568 -13.49 20.45 -13.75
CA GLY A 568 -12.83 21.76 -13.93
C GLY A 568 -11.53 21.61 -14.71
N SER A 569 -10.42 22.09 -14.14
CA SER A 569 -9.07 21.92 -14.74
C SER A 569 -8.41 20.58 -14.42
N ARG A 570 -8.96 19.79 -13.47
CA ARG A 570 -8.37 18.57 -12.94
C ARG A 570 -8.72 17.38 -13.86
N GLU A 571 -7.73 16.64 -14.33
CA GLU A 571 -7.93 15.37 -15.04
C GLU A 571 -8.32 14.27 -14.05
N VAL A 572 -9.44 13.60 -14.35
CA VAL A 572 -10.02 12.58 -13.47
C VAL A 572 -9.78 11.18 -14.03
N ALA A 573 -10.00 11.01 -15.33
CA ALA A 573 -9.82 9.71 -15.98
C ALA A 573 -9.44 9.90 -17.45
N THR A 574 -8.65 8.96 -17.97
CA THR A 574 -8.36 8.89 -19.42
C THR A 574 -8.47 7.44 -19.86
N GLY A 575 -8.75 7.24 -21.15
CA GLY A 575 -8.80 5.89 -21.68
C GLY A 575 -8.91 5.80 -23.18
N VAL A 576 -8.90 4.57 -23.65
CA VAL A 576 -9.03 4.24 -25.08
C VAL A 576 -10.13 3.19 -25.23
N LEU A 577 -11.10 3.49 -26.11
CA LEU A 577 -12.17 2.58 -26.49
C LEU A 577 -12.01 2.19 -27.95
N SER A 578 -12.44 1.00 -28.32
CA SER A 578 -12.58 0.58 -29.71
C SER A 578 -14.00 0.08 -29.96
N ALA A 579 -14.58 0.56 -31.05
CA ALA A 579 -15.88 0.06 -31.50
C ALA A 579 -15.72 -1.35 -32.06
N PRO A 580 -16.75 -2.18 -32.00
CA PRO A 580 -16.71 -3.46 -32.71
C PRO A 580 -16.60 -3.19 -34.22
N PRO A 581 -15.97 -4.09 -34.98
CA PRO A 581 -15.96 -3.94 -36.44
C PRO A 581 -17.41 -3.86 -36.95
N ALA A 582 -17.64 -3.00 -37.93
CA ALA A 582 -18.96 -2.89 -38.54
C ALA A 582 -19.38 -4.27 -39.05
N ALA A 583 -20.58 -4.69 -38.69
CA ALA A 583 -21.12 -5.94 -39.22
C ALA A 583 -21.16 -5.79 -40.75
N GLN A 584 -20.47 -6.67 -41.47
CA GLN A 584 -20.65 -6.77 -42.89
C GLN A 584 -22.09 -7.25 -43.12
N ASP A 585 -22.90 -6.42 -43.74
CA ASP A 585 -24.23 -6.83 -44.19
C ASP A 585 -24.03 -8.03 -45.12
N GLY A 586 -24.30 -9.19 -44.58
CA GLY A 586 -24.20 -10.43 -45.32
C GLY A 586 -25.24 -10.40 -46.45
N ALA A 587 -24.77 -10.66 -47.65
CA ALA A 587 -25.61 -10.88 -48.79
C ALA A 587 -26.63 -11.98 -48.47
N GLN A 588 -27.89 -11.68 -48.58
CA GLN A 588 -28.94 -12.69 -48.61
C GLN A 588 -28.82 -13.50 -49.91
N PRO A 589 -29.08 -14.82 -49.89
CA PRO A 589 -29.20 -15.61 -51.11
C PRO A 589 -30.46 -15.28 -51.88
#